data_42e2536c9bf1fdc012ca4a04814bb929
#
_entry.id   42e2536c9bf1fdc012ca4a04814bb929
#
_cell.length_a   1.000
_cell.length_b   1.000
_cell.length_c   1.000
_cell.angle_alpha   90.00
_cell.angle_beta   90.00
_cell.angle_gamma   90.00
#
_symmetry.space_group_name_H-M   'P 1'
#
loop_
_entity.id
_entity.type
_entity.pdbx_description
1 polymer ?
#
loop_
_entity_poly.entity_id
_entity_poly.type
_entity_poly.pdbx_seq_one_letter_code
_entity_poly.pdbx_strand_id
1 'polypeptide(L)'
;LPVLPLSHLQVEWEMPGLREFLERFAEHHQVVRFDARGLGLSDREDSDRSLDAHLLDLEAVVERAGLDRFAIFAASYAGPMAIRYAARNPSRVSRMILWCTHAAYSDVLGKLPQQANQQRQAVNQLAAVDQDLYIRTYFHRAVGWTEGDTANRFVEVAKKSIDPDRFFENLANHQAFDAREDLPNVRCPTLVFHRPAFVGSNVDVAKGLAGQIRDARLALVPGESVAPFVGDSETIVEASLAFLAEDQQPASAVDDCAMRTILYTDLEAHTAMIQRLGDVRGREVLRAHERLVRETLREHGGDE
;
A
#
# COMPACT_ATOMS: atom_id res chain seq x y z
N LEU A 1 -9.03 -3.48 5.60
CA LEU A 1 -9.30 -2.25 6.34
C LEU A 1 -10.04 -1.23 5.47
N PRO A 2 -10.69 -0.20 6.03
CA PRO A 2 -11.34 0.85 5.25
C PRO A 2 -10.34 1.57 4.34
N VAL A 3 -10.78 2.02 3.18
CA VAL A 3 -9.96 2.83 2.28
C VAL A 3 -9.95 4.26 2.82
N LEU A 4 -8.88 4.64 3.50
CA LEU A 4 -8.70 5.98 4.04
C LEU A 4 -8.07 6.92 3.00
N PRO A 5 -8.43 8.19 2.96
CA PRO A 5 -9.26 8.98 3.90
C PRO A 5 -10.77 8.96 3.61
N LEU A 6 -11.26 8.00 2.86
CA LEU A 6 -12.68 7.87 2.56
C LEU A 6 -13.07 6.40 2.54
N SER A 7 -14.31 6.13 2.93
CA SER A 7 -14.96 4.84 2.72
C SER A 7 -16.48 5.02 2.69
N HIS A 8 -17.17 4.23 1.91
CA HIS A 8 -18.62 4.17 1.90
C HIS A 8 -19.08 2.83 1.31
N LEU A 9 -19.35 1.87 2.16
CA LEU A 9 -19.61 0.48 1.76
C LEU A 9 -20.61 0.32 0.64
N GLN A 10 -21.73 1.07 0.65
CA GLN A 10 -22.76 0.97 -0.39
C GLN A 10 -22.28 1.55 -1.71
N VAL A 11 -21.68 2.75 -1.69
CA VAL A 11 -21.25 3.44 -2.91
C VAL A 11 -20.06 2.75 -3.55
N GLU A 12 -19.13 2.28 -2.74
CA GLU A 12 -17.97 1.49 -3.20
C GLU A 12 -18.41 0.17 -3.84
N TRP A 13 -19.51 -0.45 -3.37
CA TRP A 13 -20.03 -1.69 -3.93
C TRP A 13 -20.60 -1.51 -5.36
N GLU A 14 -20.95 -0.28 -5.73
CA GLU A 14 -21.37 0.09 -7.08
C GLU A 14 -20.19 0.27 -8.05
N MET A 15 -18.94 0.21 -7.55
CA MET A 15 -17.73 0.27 -8.38
C MET A 15 -17.41 -1.14 -8.92
N PRO A 16 -17.62 -1.41 -10.23
CA PRO A 16 -17.52 -2.78 -10.76
C PRO A 16 -16.18 -3.44 -10.47
N GLY A 17 -15.08 -2.79 -10.79
CA GLY A 17 -13.76 -3.36 -10.56
C GLY A 17 -13.44 -3.63 -9.08
N LEU A 18 -13.90 -2.78 -8.15
CA LEU A 18 -13.73 -3.02 -6.71
C LEU A 18 -14.57 -4.21 -6.23
N ARG A 19 -15.83 -4.26 -6.70
CA ARG A 19 -16.72 -5.37 -6.35
C ARG A 19 -16.14 -6.69 -6.82
N GLU A 20 -15.75 -6.80 -8.09
CA GLU A 20 -15.14 -7.99 -8.66
C GLU A 20 -13.87 -8.40 -7.93
N PHE A 21 -13.00 -7.43 -7.61
CA PHE A 21 -11.79 -7.67 -6.82
C PHE A 21 -12.10 -8.29 -5.45
N LEU A 22 -13.12 -7.80 -4.75
CA LEU A 22 -13.52 -8.30 -3.44
C LEU A 22 -14.20 -9.67 -3.54
N GLU A 23 -15.04 -9.91 -4.55
CA GLU A 23 -15.70 -11.18 -4.81
C GLU A 23 -14.68 -12.31 -5.03
N ARG A 24 -13.56 -12.04 -5.72
CA ARG A 24 -12.46 -13.02 -5.88
C ARG A 24 -11.84 -13.43 -4.55
N PHE A 25 -11.66 -12.54 -3.60
CA PHE A 25 -11.23 -12.90 -2.25
C PHE A 25 -12.33 -13.68 -1.51
N ALA A 26 -13.59 -13.30 -1.71
CA ALA A 26 -14.73 -13.94 -1.05
C ALA A 26 -14.99 -15.39 -1.51
N GLU A 27 -14.49 -15.80 -2.68
CA GLU A 27 -14.51 -17.19 -3.14
C GLU A 27 -13.72 -18.14 -2.21
N HIS A 28 -12.70 -17.61 -1.50
CA HIS A 28 -11.77 -18.40 -0.69
C HIS A 28 -11.74 -18.01 0.79
N HIS A 29 -12.21 -16.81 1.13
CA HIS A 29 -12.12 -16.24 2.47
C HIS A 29 -13.39 -15.50 2.85
N GLN A 30 -13.71 -15.47 4.15
CA GLN A 30 -14.67 -14.50 4.66
C GLN A 30 -14.06 -13.10 4.61
N VAL A 31 -14.66 -12.19 3.83
CA VAL A 31 -14.23 -10.81 3.70
C VAL A 31 -15.06 -9.91 4.62
N VAL A 32 -14.41 -9.24 5.56
CA VAL A 32 -15.06 -8.28 6.47
C VAL A 32 -14.62 -6.87 6.08
N ARG A 33 -15.59 -5.99 5.88
CA ARG A 33 -15.40 -4.56 5.55
C ARG A 33 -16.22 -3.71 6.51
N PHE A 34 -15.73 -2.51 6.79
CA PHE A 34 -16.44 -1.52 7.60
C PHE A 34 -16.10 -0.10 7.13
N ASP A 35 -16.99 0.83 7.40
CA ASP A 35 -16.69 2.25 7.22
C ASP A 35 -15.97 2.78 8.45
N ALA A 36 -14.90 3.55 8.24
CA ALA A 36 -14.18 4.18 9.33
C ALA A 36 -15.07 5.22 10.04
N ARG A 37 -14.76 5.49 11.30
CA ARG A 37 -15.43 6.54 12.07
C ARG A 37 -15.46 7.87 11.31
N GLY A 38 -16.60 8.54 11.33
CA GLY A 38 -16.81 9.79 10.62
C GLY A 38 -16.97 9.66 9.12
N LEU A 39 -17.01 8.45 8.56
CA LEU A 39 -17.10 8.18 7.11
C LEU A 39 -18.28 7.27 6.77
N GLY A 40 -18.76 7.39 5.55
CA GLY A 40 -19.74 6.49 4.95
C GLY A 40 -21.03 6.37 5.75
N LEU A 41 -21.33 5.14 6.16
CA LEU A 41 -22.50 4.79 6.97
C LEU A 41 -22.23 4.80 8.47
N SER A 42 -20.95 4.99 8.89
CA SER A 42 -20.61 5.15 10.30
C SER A 42 -21.05 6.50 10.84
N ASP A 43 -21.15 6.59 12.16
CA ASP A 43 -21.50 7.82 12.84
C ASP A 43 -20.56 8.97 12.45
N ARG A 44 -21.14 10.11 12.09
CA ARG A 44 -20.44 11.31 11.60
C ARG A 44 -20.25 12.38 12.66
N GLU A 45 -20.65 12.10 13.90
CA GLU A 45 -20.45 13.05 14.99
C GLU A 45 -18.95 13.35 15.20
N ASP A 46 -18.68 14.48 15.82
CA ASP A 46 -17.32 14.93 16.10
C ASP A 46 -16.70 14.01 17.15
N SER A 47 -15.85 13.10 16.70
CA SER A 47 -15.21 12.08 17.51
C SER A 47 -13.69 12.15 17.38
N ASP A 48 -13.00 11.62 18.36
CA ASP A 48 -11.55 11.40 18.27
C ASP A 48 -11.20 10.59 16.99
N ARG A 49 -10.40 11.17 16.11
CA ARG A 49 -9.93 10.59 14.84
C ARG A 49 -8.48 10.19 14.89
N SER A 50 -7.91 10.02 16.07
CA SER A 50 -6.56 9.54 16.27
C SER A 50 -6.38 8.10 15.75
N LEU A 51 -5.14 7.72 15.51
CA LEU A 51 -4.83 6.35 15.11
C LEU A 51 -5.31 5.34 16.17
N ASP A 52 -5.16 5.64 17.46
CA ASP A 52 -5.61 4.76 18.54
C ASP A 52 -7.14 4.61 18.56
N ALA A 53 -7.88 5.68 18.26
CA ALA A 53 -9.34 5.60 18.12
C ALA A 53 -9.77 4.69 16.96
N HIS A 54 -9.08 4.74 15.81
CA HIS A 54 -9.31 3.81 14.68
C HIS A 54 -8.98 2.35 15.04
N LEU A 55 -8.00 2.12 15.92
CA LEU A 55 -7.71 0.77 16.41
C LEU A 55 -8.83 0.21 17.29
N LEU A 56 -9.48 1.05 18.11
CA LEU A 56 -10.66 0.64 18.88
C LEU A 56 -11.84 0.24 17.97
N ASP A 57 -12.04 0.96 16.85
CA ASP A 57 -13.05 0.57 15.86
C ASP A 57 -12.73 -0.78 15.23
N LEU A 58 -11.48 -1.01 14.83
CA LEU A 58 -11.06 -2.29 14.29
C LEU A 58 -11.28 -3.42 15.30
N GLU A 59 -10.92 -3.21 16.57
CA GLU A 59 -11.13 -4.20 17.62
C GLU A 59 -12.62 -4.52 17.80
N ALA A 60 -13.48 -3.51 17.85
CA ALA A 60 -14.94 -3.70 17.94
C ALA A 60 -15.50 -4.49 16.74
N VAL A 61 -15.00 -4.24 15.52
CA VAL A 61 -15.38 -4.99 14.32
C VAL A 61 -14.92 -6.45 14.41
N VAL A 62 -13.67 -6.68 14.82
CA VAL A 62 -13.08 -8.02 14.97
C VAL A 62 -13.84 -8.83 16.02
N GLU A 63 -14.17 -8.24 17.17
CA GLU A 63 -14.98 -8.87 18.22
C GLU A 63 -16.40 -9.17 17.72
N ARG A 64 -17.03 -8.20 17.07
CA ARG A 64 -18.39 -8.36 16.54
C ARG A 64 -18.51 -9.42 15.46
N ALA A 65 -17.46 -9.58 14.65
CA ALA A 65 -17.36 -10.60 13.62
C ALA A 65 -16.91 -11.97 14.15
N GLY A 66 -16.55 -12.08 15.43
CA GLY A 66 -16.11 -13.32 16.07
C GLY A 66 -14.79 -13.84 15.49
N LEU A 67 -13.87 -12.93 15.13
CA LEU A 67 -12.60 -13.32 14.52
C LEU A 67 -11.51 -13.51 15.57
N ASP A 68 -11.07 -14.74 15.79
CA ASP A 68 -9.95 -15.02 16.69
C ASP A 68 -8.60 -14.70 16.01
N ARG A 69 -8.41 -15.18 14.79
CA ARG A 69 -7.20 -14.96 13.99
C ARG A 69 -7.58 -14.66 12.55
N PHE A 70 -7.01 -13.61 11.96
CA PHE A 70 -7.38 -13.11 10.64
C PHE A 70 -6.20 -12.47 9.91
N ALA A 71 -6.31 -12.36 8.59
CA ALA A 71 -5.39 -11.58 7.77
C ALA A 71 -5.89 -10.15 7.58
N ILE A 72 -4.95 -9.21 7.41
CA ILE A 72 -5.26 -7.80 7.15
C ILE A 72 -4.82 -7.44 5.73
N PHE A 73 -5.72 -6.83 4.95
CA PHE A 73 -5.38 -6.10 3.74
C PHE A 73 -5.55 -4.61 4.00
N ALA A 74 -4.46 -3.84 3.87
CA ALA A 74 -4.45 -2.40 4.12
C ALA A 74 -3.87 -1.64 2.92
N ALA A 75 -4.61 -0.64 2.45
CA ALA A 75 -4.22 0.19 1.31
C ALA A 75 -4.03 1.65 1.73
N SER A 76 -3.08 2.35 1.09
CA SER A 76 -2.87 3.79 1.22
C SER A 76 -2.72 4.21 2.70
N TYR A 77 -3.55 5.13 3.21
CA TYR A 77 -3.47 5.64 4.58
C TYR A 77 -3.88 4.64 5.67
N ALA A 78 -4.39 3.45 5.32
CA ALA A 78 -4.70 2.41 6.30
C ALA A 78 -3.46 1.63 6.77
N GLY A 79 -2.30 1.81 6.16
CA GLY A 79 -1.06 1.13 6.54
C GLY A 79 -0.65 1.33 7.98
N PRO A 80 -0.56 2.57 8.51
CA PRO A 80 -0.21 2.80 9.92
C PRO A 80 -1.12 2.08 10.90
N MET A 81 -2.44 2.02 10.59
CA MET A 81 -3.42 1.29 11.40
C MET A 81 -3.16 -0.22 11.40
N ALA A 82 -2.89 -0.82 10.21
CA ALA A 82 -2.56 -2.23 10.09
C ALA A 82 -1.28 -2.59 10.83
N ILE A 83 -0.22 -1.80 10.65
CA ILE A 83 1.08 -2.00 11.26
C ILE A 83 0.98 -1.96 12.78
N ARG A 84 0.35 -0.91 13.34
CA ARG A 84 0.18 -0.78 14.79
C ARG A 84 -0.69 -1.88 15.37
N TYR A 85 -1.78 -2.23 14.70
CA TYR A 85 -2.64 -3.32 15.15
C TYR A 85 -1.89 -4.65 15.19
N ALA A 86 -1.18 -5.00 14.11
CA ALA A 86 -0.41 -6.23 14.03
C ALA A 86 0.72 -6.30 15.08
N ALA A 87 1.39 -5.18 15.35
CA ALA A 87 2.43 -5.09 16.37
C ALA A 87 1.89 -5.30 17.79
N ARG A 88 0.70 -4.74 18.09
CA ARG A 88 0.04 -4.86 19.40
C ARG A 88 -0.68 -6.19 19.61
N ASN A 89 -1.10 -6.86 18.51
CA ASN A 89 -1.90 -8.08 18.54
C ASN A 89 -1.28 -9.23 17.72
N PRO A 90 -0.04 -9.65 18.01
CA PRO A 90 0.70 -10.59 17.16
C PRO A 90 0.07 -11.98 17.07
N SER A 91 -0.73 -12.39 18.05
CA SER A 91 -1.44 -13.67 18.02
C SER A 91 -2.70 -13.65 17.16
N ARG A 92 -3.27 -12.46 16.91
CA ARG A 92 -4.53 -12.30 16.17
C ARG A 92 -4.34 -12.07 14.67
N VAL A 93 -3.21 -11.47 14.26
CA VAL A 93 -2.93 -11.23 12.84
C VAL A 93 -2.13 -12.37 12.26
N SER A 94 -2.74 -13.14 11.38
CA SER A 94 -2.08 -14.28 10.72
C SER A 94 -1.13 -13.82 9.63
N ARG A 95 -1.54 -12.89 8.78
CA ARG A 95 -0.80 -12.32 7.67
C ARG A 95 -1.21 -10.87 7.42
N MET A 96 -0.33 -10.09 6.84
CA MET A 96 -0.61 -8.70 6.50
C MET A 96 -0.24 -8.41 5.04
N ILE A 97 -1.16 -7.80 4.30
CA ILE A 97 -0.92 -7.30 2.94
C ILE A 97 -0.99 -5.77 3.00
N LEU A 98 0.09 -5.13 2.58
CA LEU A 98 0.23 -3.68 2.54
C LEU A 98 0.31 -3.22 1.08
N TRP A 99 -0.70 -2.48 0.63
CA TRP A 99 -0.83 -2.02 -0.75
C TRP A 99 -0.55 -0.52 -0.87
N CYS A 100 0.49 -0.13 -1.62
CA CYS A 100 0.84 1.27 -1.93
C CYS A 100 0.72 2.20 -0.69
N THR A 101 1.27 1.76 0.44
CA THR A 101 1.11 2.39 1.74
C THR A 101 2.43 2.79 2.38
N HIS A 102 2.38 3.30 3.61
CA HIS A 102 3.50 3.81 4.40
C HIS A 102 3.28 3.54 5.89
N ALA A 103 4.33 3.64 6.70
CA ALA A 103 4.21 3.66 8.16
C ALA A 103 3.93 5.06 8.70
N ALA A 104 4.46 6.09 8.05
CA ALA A 104 4.18 7.49 8.31
C ALA A 104 4.17 8.28 7.00
N TYR A 105 3.26 9.24 6.86
CA TYR A 105 3.19 10.06 5.65
C TYR A 105 4.41 10.96 5.45
N SER A 106 5.10 11.32 6.53
CA SER A 106 6.38 12.02 6.47
C SER A 106 7.45 11.27 5.68
N ASP A 107 7.43 9.93 5.68
CA ASP A 107 8.37 9.12 4.89
C ASP A 107 8.09 9.26 3.40
N VAL A 108 6.80 9.38 3.02
CA VAL A 108 6.41 9.66 1.63
C VAL A 108 6.94 11.02 1.21
N LEU A 109 6.70 12.07 2.01
CA LEU A 109 7.15 13.43 1.71
C LEU A 109 8.67 13.53 1.59
N GLY A 110 9.41 12.86 2.48
CA GLY A 110 10.87 12.87 2.49
C GLY A 110 11.53 12.17 1.30
N LYS A 111 10.79 11.27 0.63
CA LYS A 111 11.30 10.47 -0.49
C LYS A 111 10.74 10.88 -1.85
N LEU A 112 9.77 11.80 -1.90
CA LEU A 112 9.24 12.30 -3.17
C LEU A 112 10.29 13.11 -3.93
N PRO A 113 10.44 12.88 -5.24
CA PRO A 113 11.23 13.77 -6.10
C PRO A 113 10.75 15.23 -5.98
N GLN A 114 11.68 16.20 -6.10
CA GLN A 114 11.36 17.63 -5.97
C GLN A 114 10.18 18.04 -6.86
N GLN A 115 10.16 17.62 -8.12
CA GLN A 115 9.09 17.93 -9.05
C GLN A 115 7.74 17.37 -8.59
N ALA A 116 7.70 16.12 -8.13
CA ALA A 116 6.48 15.49 -7.62
C ALA A 116 5.95 16.20 -6.36
N ASN A 117 6.87 16.67 -5.49
CA ASN A 117 6.50 17.43 -4.30
C ASN A 117 5.95 18.82 -4.67
N GLN A 118 6.54 19.52 -5.66
CA GLN A 118 6.02 20.79 -6.17
C GLN A 118 4.63 20.63 -6.78
N GLN A 119 4.41 19.58 -7.58
CA GLN A 119 3.10 19.27 -8.14
C GLN A 119 2.06 19.00 -7.04
N ARG A 120 2.43 18.23 -6.01
CA ARG A 120 1.56 17.98 -4.86
C ARG A 120 1.20 19.28 -4.13
N GLN A 121 2.17 20.17 -3.91
CA GLN A 121 1.91 21.46 -3.27
C GLN A 121 0.98 22.33 -4.11
N ALA A 122 1.18 22.37 -5.43
CA ALA A 122 0.29 23.12 -6.33
C ALA A 122 -1.14 22.58 -6.30
N VAL A 123 -1.32 21.26 -6.30
CA VAL A 123 -2.63 20.63 -6.16
C VAL A 123 -3.27 20.99 -4.81
N ASN A 124 -2.51 20.95 -3.71
CA ASN A 124 -3.02 21.30 -2.39
C ASN A 124 -3.48 22.77 -2.29
N GLN A 125 -2.88 23.69 -3.08
CA GLN A 125 -3.31 25.09 -3.13
C GLN A 125 -4.71 25.25 -3.73
N LEU A 126 -5.16 24.34 -4.60
CA LEU A 126 -6.51 24.33 -5.14
C LEU A 126 -7.56 24.23 -4.03
N ALA A 127 -7.24 23.59 -2.93
CA ALA A 127 -8.13 23.41 -1.79
C ALA A 127 -8.71 24.72 -1.23
N ALA A 128 -7.90 25.77 -1.22
CA ALA A 128 -8.32 27.08 -0.73
C ALA A 128 -9.11 27.90 -1.77
N VAL A 129 -9.09 27.48 -3.04
CA VAL A 129 -9.70 28.22 -4.14
C VAL A 129 -10.97 27.53 -4.63
N ASP A 130 -10.91 26.21 -4.80
CA ASP A 130 -11.99 25.38 -5.32
C ASP A 130 -11.84 23.94 -4.80
N GLN A 131 -12.63 23.58 -3.82
CA GLN A 131 -12.62 22.25 -3.21
C GLN A 131 -13.03 21.14 -4.19
N ASP A 132 -14.01 21.39 -5.05
CA ASP A 132 -14.45 20.37 -6.03
C ASP A 132 -13.33 20.07 -7.03
N LEU A 133 -12.67 21.10 -7.53
CA LEU A 133 -11.53 20.95 -8.44
C LEU A 133 -10.36 20.22 -7.74
N TYR A 134 -10.11 20.52 -6.45
CA TYR A 134 -9.10 19.80 -5.69
C TYR A 134 -9.44 18.32 -5.59
N ILE A 135 -10.64 17.95 -5.14
CA ILE A 135 -11.05 16.57 -4.95
C ILE A 135 -10.95 15.80 -6.28
N ARG A 136 -11.42 16.39 -7.38
CA ARG A 136 -11.28 15.80 -8.73
C ARG A 136 -9.81 15.59 -9.10
N THR A 137 -8.99 16.61 -8.96
CA THR A 137 -7.57 16.55 -9.30
C THR A 137 -6.84 15.52 -8.42
N TYR A 138 -7.16 15.46 -7.14
CA TYR A 138 -6.60 14.49 -6.20
C TYR A 138 -6.87 13.05 -6.66
N PHE A 139 -8.13 12.70 -6.98
CA PHE A 139 -8.48 11.34 -7.38
C PHE A 139 -7.98 10.98 -8.77
N HIS A 140 -8.05 11.90 -9.74
CA HIS A 140 -7.44 11.65 -11.06
C HIS A 140 -5.93 11.40 -10.95
N ARG A 141 -5.26 12.10 -10.07
CA ARG A 141 -3.83 11.88 -9.83
C ARG A 141 -3.55 10.57 -9.09
N ALA A 142 -4.39 10.18 -8.16
CA ALA A 142 -4.22 8.95 -7.35
C ALA A 142 -4.57 7.68 -8.14
N VAL A 143 -5.59 7.75 -8.99
CA VAL A 143 -6.09 6.60 -9.77
C VAL A 143 -5.37 6.48 -11.11
N GLY A 144 -4.92 7.59 -11.69
CA GLY A 144 -4.35 7.69 -13.03
C GLY A 144 -5.23 8.51 -13.96
N TRP A 145 -4.61 9.34 -14.80
CA TRP A 145 -5.34 10.23 -15.71
C TRP A 145 -6.03 9.50 -16.86
N THR A 146 -5.58 8.30 -17.19
CA THR A 146 -6.19 7.43 -18.20
C THR A 146 -7.45 6.70 -17.69
N GLU A 147 -7.63 6.65 -16.38
CA GLU A 147 -8.71 5.96 -15.67
C GLU A 147 -9.83 6.94 -15.24
N GLY A 148 -10.22 7.84 -16.14
CA GLY A 148 -11.12 8.95 -15.85
C GLY A 148 -12.45 8.53 -15.23
N ASP A 149 -13.07 7.46 -15.71
CA ASP A 149 -14.34 6.96 -15.18
C ASP A 149 -14.19 6.44 -13.76
N THR A 150 -13.13 5.68 -13.48
CA THR A 150 -12.81 5.19 -12.12
C THR A 150 -12.50 6.35 -11.18
N ALA A 151 -11.71 7.33 -11.63
CA ALA A 151 -11.40 8.52 -10.85
C ALA A 151 -12.67 9.33 -10.51
N ASN A 152 -13.59 9.51 -11.45
CA ASN A 152 -14.86 10.17 -11.20
C ASN A 152 -15.73 9.42 -10.18
N ARG A 153 -15.74 8.08 -10.22
CA ARG A 153 -16.44 7.30 -9.19
C ARG A 153 -15.84 7.48 -7.81
N PHE A 154 -14.52 7.56 -7.68
CA PHE A 154 -13.88 7.92 -6.42
C PHE A 154 -14.28 9.32 -5.93
N VAL A 155 -14.44 10.29 -6.83
CA VAL A 155 -14.97 11.62 -6.49
C VAL A 155 -16.38 11.52 -5.89
N GLU A 156 -17.25 10.69 -6.49
CA GLU A 156 -18.60 10.46 -5.95
C GLU A 156 -18.57 9.74 -4.60
N VAL A 157 -17.70 8.73 -4.43
CA VAL A 157 -17.49 8.07 -3.14
C VAL A 157 -17.07 9.10 -2.09
N ALA A 158 -16.10 9.97 -2.40
CA ALA A 158 -15.63 10.99 -1.47
C ALA A 158 -16.75 11.93 -1.04
N LYS A 159 -17.54 12.45 -1.99
CA LYS A 159 -18.65 13.36 -1.71
C LYS A 159 -19.76 12.75 -0.86
N LYS A 160 -19.97 11.44 -0.99
CA LYS A 160 -20.96 10.70 -0.18
C LYS A 160 -20.40 10.21 1.14
N SER A 161 -19.08 9.97 1.22
CA SER A 161 -18.41 9.44 2.42
C SER A 161 -18.29 10.45 3.52
N ILE A 162 -18.00 11.70 3.20
CA ILE A 162 -17.71 12.76 4.15
C ILE A 162 -18.23 14.09 3.65
N ASP A 163 -18.57 14.98 4.57
CA ASP A 163 -18.84 16.37 4.25
C ASP A 163 -17.62 16.99 3.55
N PRO A 164 -17.77 17.59 2.35
CA PRO A 164 -16.67 18.21 1.63
C PRO A 164 -15.83 19.17 2.48
N ASP A 165 -16.46 19.96 3.35
CA ASP A 165 -15.77 20.90 4.24
C ASP A 165 -14.85 20.21 5.26
N ARG A 166 -15.12 18.94 5.59
CA ARG A 166 -14.32 18.12 6.50
C ARG A 166 -13.28 17.24 5.80
N PHE A 167 -13.30 17.19 4.48
CA PHE A 167 -12.39 16.31 3.73
C PHE A 167 -10.91 16.59 4.02
N PHE A 168 -10.54 17.87 4.09
CA PHE A 168 -9.15 18.27 4.33
C PHE A 168 -8.70 17.97 5.77
N GLU A 169 -9.57 18.24 6.73
CA GLU A 169 -9.31 17.92 8.13
C GLU A 169 -9.10 16.41 8.29
N ASN A 170 -9.97 15.61 7.68
CA ASN A 170 -9.88 14.17 7.71
C ASN A 170 -8.59 13.66 7.04
N LEU A 171 -8.23 14.22 5.89
CA LEU A 171 -6.99 13.89 5.21
C LEU A 171 -5.77 14.23 6.07
N ALA A 172 -5.75 15.42 6.70
CA ALA A 172 -4.68 15.85 7.59
C ALA A 172 -4.53 14.91 8.81
N ASN A 173 -5.65 14.48 9.41
CA ASN A 173 -5.64 13.52 10.50
C ASN A 173 -4.98 12.20 10.10
N HIS A 174 -5.32 11.63 8.93
CA HIS A 174 -4.69 10.41 8.45
C HIS A 174 -3.22 10.60 8.07
N GLN A 175 -2.83 11.78 7.59
CA GLN A 175 -1.43 12.12 7.32
C GLN A 175 -0.59 12.27 8.60
N ALA A 176 -1.22 12.51 9.74
CA ALA A 176 -0.55 12.55 11.05
C ALA A 176 -0.31 11.16 11.67
N PHE A 177 -0.86 10.10 11.09
CA PHE A 177 -0.63 8.73 11.59
C PHE A 177 0.84 8.34 11.44
N ASP A 178 1.42 7.81 12.52
CA ASP A 178 2.80 7.36 12.57
C ASP A 178 2.89 6.02 13.33
N ALA A 179 3.29 4.98 12.62
CA ALA A 179 3.48 3.63 13.14
C ALA A 179 4.92 3.13 12.91
N ARG A 180 5.90 4.02 12.73
CA ARG A 180 7.30 3.61 12.49
C ARG A 180 7.90 2.84 13.64
N GLU A 181 7.59 3.21 14.87
CA GLU A 181 8.07 2.53 16.08
C GLU A 181 7.47 1.12 16.24
N ASP A 182 6.34 0.85 15.56
CA ASP A 182 5.67 -0.44 15.60
C ASP A 182 6.28 -1.46 14.61
N LEU A 183 6.97 -1.02 13.54
CA LEU A 183 7.49 -1.88 12.48
C LEU A 183 8.36 -3.06 12.99
N PRO A 184 9.32 -2.88 13.90
CA PRO A 184 10.13 -3.98 14.42
C PRO A 184 9.34 -5.00 15.25
N ASN A 185 8.13 -4.64 15.69
CA ASN A 185 7.26 -5.45 16.53
C ASN A 185 6.23 -6.26 15.74
N VAL A 186 6.10 -6.03 14.43
CA VAL A 186 5.26 -6.84 13.54
C VAL A 186 5.85 -8.26 13.47
N ARG A 187 5.03 -9.27 13.79
CA ARG A 187 5.45 -10.68 13.85
C ARG A 187 4.85 -11.54 12.75
N CYS A 188 3.75 -11.10 12.16
CA CYS A 188 3.11 -11.85 11.09
C CYS A 188 3.88 -11.67 9.76
N PRO A 189 3.91 -12.72 8.90
CA PRO A 189 4.39 -12.58 7.54
C PRO A 189 3.67 -11.44 6.83
N THR A 190 4.41 -10.62 6.08
CA THR A 190 3.88 -9.41 5.46
C THR A 190 4.24 -9.36 3.97
N LEU A 191 3.26 -9.10 3.13
CA LEU A 191 3.45 -8.86 1.70
C LEU A 191 3.23 -7.38 1.40
N VAL A 192 4.28 -6.70 0.96
CA VAL A 192 4.24 -5.28 0.59
C VAL A 192 4.14 -5.18 -0.92
N PHE A 193 3.02 -4.68 -1.42
CA PHE A 193 2.85 -4.35 -2.83
C PHE A 193 3.13 -2.87 -3.10
N HIS A 194 3.78 -2.58 -4.21
CA HIS A 194 3.95 -1.22 -4.67
C HIS A 194 3.91 -1.11 -6.20
N ARG A 195 3.36 -0.02 -6.70
CA ARG A 195 3.40 0.37 -8.11
C ARG A 195 4.44 1.48 -8.31
N PRO A 196 5.57 1.20 -8.99
CA PRO A 196 6.64 2.19 -9.15
C PRO A 196 6.22 3.48 -9.86
N ALA A 197 5.23 3.40 -10.76
CA ALA A 197 4.70 4.57 -11.46
C ALA A 197 3.63 5.35 -10.67
N PHE A 198 3.22 4.88 -9.49
CA PHE A 198 2.27 5.60 -8.64
C PHE A 198 2.89 6.89 -8.11
N VAL A 199 2.33 8.03 -8.53
CA VAL A 199 2.86 9.36 -8.20
C VAL A 199 2.62 9.82 -6.75
N GLY A 200 1.79 9.11 -6.01
CA GLY A 200 1.45 9.43 -4.62
C GLY A 200 2.46 8.90 -3.59
N SER A 201 3.39 8.03 -4.01
CA SER A 201 4.42 7.45 -3.16
C SER A 201 5.66 7.09 -3.99
N ASN A 202 6.74 6.72 -3.33
CA ASN A 202 7.99 6.29 -3.95
C ASN A 202 8.29 4.85 -3.56
N VAL A 203 8.91 4.09 -4.46
CA VAL A 203 9.32 2.70 -4.22
C VAL A 203 10.21 2.54 -2.98
N ASP A 204 11.01 3.55 -2.64
CA ASP A 204 11.87 3.52 -1.45
C ASP A 204 11.09 3.58 -0.14
N VAL A 205 9.83 4.02 -0.14
CA VAL A 205 8.91 3.88 0.99
C VAL A 205 8.56 2.41 1.18
N ALA A 206 8.19 1.72 0.11
CA ALA A 206 7.85 0.30 0.15
C ALA A 206 9.06 -0.58 0.53
N LYS A 207 10.25 -0.27 -0.01
CA LYS A 207 11.52 -0.90 0.42
C LYS A 207 11.79 -0.69 1.90
N GLY A 208 11.54 0.53 2.40
CA GLY A 208 11.69 0.87 3.82
C GLY A 208 10.75 0.07 4.71
N LEU A 209 9.50 -0.15 4.29
CA LEU A 209 8.55 -1.01 5.00
C LEU A 209 9.05 -2.47 5.03
N ALA A 210 9.38 -3.03 3.86
CA ALA A 210 9.83 -4.41 3.76
C ALA A 210 11.15 -4.66 4.53
N GLY A 211 12.05 -3.67 4.57
CA GLY A 211 13.32 -3.79 5.28
C GLY A 211 13.23 -3.67 6.80
N GLN A 212 12.14 -3.12 7.35
CA GLN A 212 11.97 -2.91 8.78
C GLN A 212 11.01 -3.92 9.44
N ILE A 213 10.22 -4.63 8.66
CA ILE A 213 9.37 -5.72 9.12
C ILE A 213 10.14 -7.04 8.95
N ARG A 214 10.28 -7.82 10.03
CA ARG A 214 11.14 -9.00 10.11
C ARG A 214 10.88 -10.05 9.03
N ASP A 215 9.61 -10.34 8.72
CA ASP A 215 9.17 -11.32 7.72
C ASP A 215 8.33 -10.61 6.67
N ALA A 216 8.98 -9.76 5.86
CA ALA A 216 8.31 -9.04 4.80
C ALA A 216 8.91 -9.34 3.43
N ARG A 217 8.03 -9.42 2.44
CA ARG A 217 8.36 -9.55 1.02
C ARG A 217 7.85 -8.33 0.28
N LEU A 218 8.64 -7.80 -0.67
CA LEU A 218 8.25 -6.71 -1.55
C LEU A 218 7.89 -7.26 -2.93
N ALA A 219 6.70 -6.94 -3.40
CA ALA A 219 6.24 -7.23 -4.75
C ALA A 219 5.99 -5.92 -5.52
N LEU A 220 6.69 -5.73 -6.63
CA LEU A 220 6.47 -4.60 -7.52
C LEU A 220 5.52 -5.02 -8.64
N VAL A 221 4.43 -4.26 -8.81
CA VAL A 221 3.40 -4.52 -9.83
C VAL A 221 3.32 -3.36 -10.81
N PRO A 222 3.14 -3.62 -12.12
CA PRO A 222 2.97 -2.55 -13.10
C PRO A 222 1.73 -1.68 -12.82
N GLY A 223 1.77 -0.43 -13.32
CA GLY A 223 0.64 0.50 -13.25
C GLY A 223 0.93 1.73 -12.39
N GLU A 224 0.03 2.70 -12.47
CA GLU A 224 0.14 4.01 -11.81
C GLU A 224 -0.95 4.26 -10.76
N SER A 225 -2.00 3.44 -10.74
CA SER A 225 -3.16 3.63 -9.86
C SER A 225 -2.90 3.19 -8.43
N VAL A 226 -3.39 3.96 -7.45
CA VAL A 226 -3.47 3.53 -6.05
C VAL A 226 -4.53 2.45 -5.83
N ALA A 227 -5.52 2.33 -6.74
CA ALA A 227 -6.57 1.34 -6.64
C ALA A 227 -6.06 -0.04 -7.09
N PRO A 228 -6.08 -1.09 -6.24
CA PRO A 228 -5.56 -2.41 -6.58
C PRO A 228 -6.37 -3.10 -7.69
N PHE A 229 -7.63 -2.74 -7.85
CA PHE A 229 -8.56 -3.28 -8.84
C PHE A 229 -8.50 -2.59 -10.22
N VAL A 230 -7.60 -1.63 -10.41
CA VAL A 230 -7.37 -0.95 -11.69
C VAL A 230 -6.15 -1.54 -12.39
N GLY A 231 -6.26 -1.81 -13.68
CA GLY A 231 -5.23 -2.47 -14.47
C GLY A 231 -5.19 -3.98 -14.22
N ASP A 232 -4.00 -4.55 -14.11
CA ASP A 232 -3.83 -5.99 -13.84
C ASP A 232 -4.14 -6.33 -12.38
N SER A 233 -5.44 -6.42 -12.08
CA SER A 233 -5.93 -6.81 -10.75
C SER A 233 -5.80 -8.31 -10.48
N GLU A 234 -5.80 -9.14 -11.54
CA GLU A 234 -5.71 -10.60 -11.41
C GLU A 234 -4.39 -11.03 -10.79
N THR A 235 -3.27 -10.53 -11.30
CA THR A 235 -1.94 -10.78 -10.71
C THR A 235 -1.89 -10.41 -9.22
N ILE A 236 -2.56 -9.31 -8.82
CA ILE A 236 -2.59 -8.88 -7.40
C ILE A 236 -3.42 -9.86 -6.56
N VAL A 237 -4.59 -10.29 -7.08
CA VAL A 237 -5.46 -11.26 -6.40
C VAL A 237 -4.74 -12.60 -6.25
N GLU A 238 -4.19 -13.14 -7.34
CA GLU A 238 -3.48 -14.42 -7.32
C GLU A 238 -2.29 -14.42 -6.35
N ALA A 239 -1.44 -13.39 -6.39
CA ALA A 239 -0.30 -13.27 -5.48
C ALA A 239 -0.76 -13.11 -4.01
N SER A 240 -1.85 -12.39 -3.78
CA SER A 240 -2.43 -12.24 -2.44
C SER A 240 -3.00 -13.55 -1.92
N LEU A 241 -3.78 -14.28 -2.74
CA LEU A 241 -4.36 -15.57 -2.37
C LEU A 241 -3.27 -16.63 -2.14
N ALA A 242 -2.25 -16.69 -2.99
CA ALA A 242 -1.11 -17.57 -2.81
C ALA A 242 -0.41 -17.29 -1.48
N PHE A 243 -0.14 -16.01 -1.18
CA PHE A 243 0.46 -15.60 0.09
C PHE A 243 -0.42 -15.96 1.30
N LEU A 244 -1.74 -15.79 1.22
CA LEU A 244 -2.66 -16.15 2.29
C LEU A 244 -2.74 -17.67 2.51
N ALA A 245 -2.61 -18.48 1.44
CA ALA A 245 -2.67 -19.94 1.50
C ALA A 245 -1.44 -20.57 2.16
N GLU A 246 -0.28 -19.91 2.20
CA GLU A 246 0.95 -20.43 2.83
C GLU A 246 0.74 -20.76 4.34
N ASP A 247 -0.25 -20.17 5.01
CA ASP A 247 -0.57 -20.44 6.42
C ASP A 247 -1.31 -21.77 6.62
N GLN A 248 -1.84 -22.37 5.54
CA GLN A 248 -2.59 -23.63 5.59
C GLN A 248 -1.68 -24.88 5.44
N GLN A 249 -0.44 -24.72 5.07
CA GLN A 249 0.53 -25.81 5.08
C GLN A 249 1.09 -25.98 6.51
N PRO A 250 1.11 -27.21 7.08
CA PRO A 250 1.79 -27.43 8.33
C PRO A 250 3.24 -27.00 8.15
N ALA A 251 3.72 -26.16 9.05
CA ALA A 251 5.08 -25.68 9.05
C ALA A 251 6.05 -26.89 8.98
N SER A 252 6.50 -27.19 7.76
CA SER A 252 7.75 -27.92 7.63
C SER A 252 8.78 -27.02 8.28
N ALA A 253 9.47 -27.54 9.27
CA ALA A 253 10.47 -26.85 10.07
C ALA A 253 11.40 -26.06 9.12
N VAL A 254 11.09 -24.80 8.92
CA VAL A 254 11.99 -23.86 8.24
C VAL A 254 12.92 -23.39 9.34
N ASP A 255 14.16 -23.76 9.17
CA ASP A 255 15.30 -23.39 10.00
C ASP A 255 15.18 -21.94 10.48
N ASP A 256 14.98 -21.73 11.77
CA ASP A 256 14.63 -20.45 12.41
C ASP A 256 15.83 -19.46 12.46
N CYS A 257 16.84 -19.69 11.61
CA CYS A 257 18.10 -18.93 11.57
C CYS A 257 18.53 -18.47 10.16
N ALA A 258 17.73 -18.60 9.13
CA ALA A 258 18.16 -18.15 7.80
C ALA A 258 17.95 -16.64 7.63
N MET A 259 18.99 -15.86 7.96
CA MET A 259 19.10 -14.48 7.51
C MET A 259 19.09 -14.48 5.97
N ARG A 260 18.01 -13.97 5.34
CA ARG A 260 17.96 -13.83 3.89
C ARG A 260 18.45 -12.43 3.53
N THR A 261 19.56 -12.37 2.83
CA THR A 261 20.07 -11.11 2.27
C THR A 261 19.51 -10.95 0.87
N ILE A 262 18.82 -9.83 0.62
CA ILE A 262 18.39 -9.46 -0.74
C ILE A 262 19.41 -8.46 -1.27
N LEU A 263 20.14 -8.87 -2.32
CA LEU A 263 21.11 -8.04 -2.98
C LEU A 263 20.47 -7.36 -4.20
N TYR A 264 20.43 -6.03 -4.19
CA TYR A 264 20.13 -5.23 -5.38
C TYR A 264 21.42 -4.58 -5.85
N THR A 265 21.76 -4.78 -7.11
CA THR A 265 22.90 -4.09 -7.73
C THR A 265 22.40 -3.21 -8.87
N ASP A 266 22.88 -1.97 -8.92
CA ASP A 266 22.65 -1.04 -10.03
C ASP A 266 23.97 -0.41 -10.46
N LEU A 267 24.05 -0.03 -11.75
CA LEU A 267 25.21 0.68 -12.28
C LEU A 267 25.00 2.18 -12.13
N GLU A 268 25.86 2.81 -11.33
CA GLU A 268 25.84 4.28 -11.14
C GLU A 268 25.97 4.99 -12.49
N ALA A 269 25.09 5.98 -12.68
CA ALA A 269 25.05 6.79 -13.91
C ALA A 269 24.89 5.99 -15.21
N HIS A 270 24.09 4.90 -15.18
CA HIS A 270 23.87 4.00 -16.33
C HIS A 270 23.60 4.75 -17.64
N THR A 271 22.69 5.74 -17.64
CA THR A 271 22.35 6.54 -18.82
C THR A 271 23.57 7.32 -19.37
N ALA A 272 24.35 7.94 -18.49
CA ALA A 272 25.55 8.68 -18.88
C ALA A 272 26.65 7.73 -19.37
N MET A 273 26.75 6.54 -18.81
CA MET A 273 27.67 5.51 -19.25
C MET A 273 27.33 5.05 -20.68
N ILE A 274 26.06 4.72 -20.98
CA ILE A 274 25.61 4.35 -22.31
C ILE A 274 25.86 5.47 -23.33
N GLN A 275 25.57 6.72 -22.97
CA GLN A 275 25.84 7.85 -23.85
C GLN A 275 27.33 8.00 -24.19
N ARG A 276 28.22 7.76 -23.21
CA ARG A 276 29.67 7.86 -23.39
C ARG A 276 30.28 6.69 -24.17
N LEU A 277 29.82 5.46 -23.93
CA LEU A 277 30.39 4.24 -24.50
C LEU A 277 29.72 3.84 -25.82
N GLY A 278 28.53 4.35 -26.10
CA GLY A 278 27.65 3.89 -27.19
C GLY A 278 26.96 2.58 -26.86
N ASP A 279 25.91 2.27 -27.61
CA ASP A 279 24.99 1.15 -27.32
C ASP A 279 25.67 -0.23 -27.30
N VAL A 280 26.68 -0.43 -28.13
CA VAL A 280 27.35 -1.75 -28.22
C VAL A 280 28.20 -2.02 -26.98
N ARG A 281 29.11 -1.09 -26.67
CA ARG A 281 29.98 -1.21 -25.49
C ARG A 281 29.20 -1.11 -24.18
N GLY A 282 28.15 -0.26 -24.13
CA GLY A 282 27.27 -0.16 -22.98
C GLY A 282 26.59 -1.49 -22.66
N ARG A 283 26.09 -2.21 -23.68
CA ARG A 283 25.51 -3.57 -23.52
C ARG A 283 26.55 -4.61 -23.09
N GLU A 284 27.79 -4.48 -23.49
CA GLU A 284 28.88 -5.38 -23.04
C GLU A 284 29.14 -5.19 -21.54
N VAL A 285 29.16 -3.94 -21.05
CA VAL A 285 29.31 -3.64 -19.61
C VAL A 285 28.15 -4.22 -18.80
N LEU A 286 26.91 -4.04 -19.27
CA LEU A 286 25.72 -4.62 -18.62
C LEU A 286 25.82 -6.13 -18.51
N ARG A 287 26.14 -6.83 -19.61
CA ARG A 287 26.30 -8.29 -19.61
C ARG A 287 27.44 -8.77 -18.70
N ALA A 288 28.51 -7.99 -18.62
CA ALA A 288 29.62 -8.30 -17.72
C ALA A 288 29.20 -8.15 -16.25
N HIS A 289 28.47 -7.10 -15.92
CA HIS A 289 27.90 -6.88 -14.58
C HIS A 289 26.92 -8.00 -14.19
N GLU A 290 25.95 -8.33 -15.06
CA GLU A 290 25.00 -9.43 -14.81
C GLU A 290 25.71 -10.77 -14.58
N ARG A 291 26.72 -11.08 -15.39
CA ARG A 291 27.50 -12.29 -15.21
C ARG A 291 28.24 -12.33 -13.88
N LEU A 292 28.89 -11.24 -13.50
CA LEU A 292 29.61 -11.12 -12.24
C LEU A 292 28.67 -11.30 -11.03
N VAL A 293 27.50 -10.67 -11.08
CA VAL A 293 26.48 -10.81 -10.01
C VAL A 293 26.00 -12.26 -9.89
N ARG A 294 25.69 -12.92 -11.03
CA ARG A 294 25.27 -14.33 -11.06
C ARG A 294 26.36 -15.30 -10.56
N GLU A 295 27.60 -15.06 -10.93
CA GLU A 295 28.73 -15.88 -10.47
C GLU A 295 28.89 -15.74 -8.94
N THR A 296 28.88 -14.50 -8.43
CA THR A 296 28.99 -14.22 -7.00
C THR A 296 27.81 -14.80 -6.20
N LEU A 297 26.58 -14.67 -6.68
CA LEU A 297 25.41 -15.26 -6.05
C LEU A 297 25.56 -16.79 -5.92
N ARG A 298 25.94 -17.48 -6.99
CA ARG A 298 26.14 -18.95 -6.99
C ARG A 298 27.25 -19.38 -6.04
N GLU A 299 28.38 -18.65 -6.03
CA GLU A 299 29.50 -18.95 -5.13
C GLU A 299 29.12 -18.86 -3.63
N HIS A 300 28.11 -18.02 -3.31
CA HIS A 300 27.65 -17.79 -1.94
C HIS A 300 26.28 -18.43 -1.64
N GLY A 301 25.82 -19.34 -2.53
CA GLY A 301 24.57 -20.07 -2.30
C GLY A 301 23.31 -19.23 -2.43
N GLY A 302 23.36 -18.10 -3.16
CA GLY A 302 22.21 -17.26 -3.46
C GLY A 302 21.49 -17.71 -4.73
N ASP A 303 20.19 -17.43 -4.78
CA ASP A 303 19.31 -17.63 -5.94
C ASP A 303 18.95 -16.28 -6.59
N GLU A 304 18.68 -16.32 -7.92
CA GLU A 304 18.28 -15.13 -8.71
C GLU A 304 16.75 -14.97 -8.74
#